data_fe615af66f5ccc3fe88557c99540656d
#
_entry.id   fe615af66f5ccc3fe88557c99540656d
#
_cell.length_a   1.000
_cell.length_b   1.000
_cell.length_c   1.000
_cell.angle_alpha   90.00
_cell.angle_beta   90.00
_cell.angle_gamma   90.00
#
_symmetry.space_group_name_H-M   'P 1'
#
loop_
_entity.id
_entity.type
_entity.pdbx_description
1 polymer ?
#
loop_
_entity_poly.entity_id
_entity_poly.type
_entity_poly.pdbx_seq_one_letter_code
_entity_poly.pdbx_strand_id
1 'polypeptide(L)'
;MRILLTGASGQLGQALQPMLAQHGELLAPSSRELDLADRQALQSFVQQARPGLIVNAAAYTAVDKAESDVARAEAVNALAPMILAQQAQMLGAPLVHFSTDYVFDGKSARPYVETDPTGPLNVYGSTKLAGEEGIAAHCDAYWILRTSWVYGLDGANFLKTMWRLAGEREFLTVVDDQIGAPTWTHTIVDALACMLAHGADAQQSVRDTTGLYHLSAGGATSWHGFAQRILQLLRVRGEIALLDPALVRPISSDAYPAIAQRPRNSRLDTGLLRRTFSLSLPTWEEALERCLHAPSQREGQGQASGAPTPGL
;
A
#
# COMPACT_ATOMS: atom_id res chain seq x y z
N MET A 1 24.42 4.06 -1.95
CA MET A 1 23.58 3.53 -3.07
C MET A 1 22.50 4.55 -3.37
N ARG A 2 22.08 4.69 -4.65
CA ARG A 2 20.87 5.49 -4.98
C ARG A 2 19.65 4.58 -4.96
N ILE A 3 18.55 5.08 -4.40
CA ILE A 3 17.27 4.38 -4.34
C ILE A 3 16.23 5.23 -5.05
N LEU A 4 15.59 4.68 -6.07
CA LEU A 4 14.45 5.34 -6.71
C LEU A 4 13.15 4.88 -6.04
N LEU A 5 12.41 5.82 -5.45
CA LEU A 5 11.07 5.58 -4.93
C LEU A 5 10.05 6.29 -5.82
N THR A 6 9.25 5.54 -6.57
CA THR A 6 8.08 6.08 -7.27
C THR A 6 6.85 6.06 -6.36
N GLY A 7 5.92 7.01 -6.57
CA GLY A 7 4.74 7.11 -5.69
C GLY A 7 5.03 7.72 -4.32
N ALA A 8 6.11 8.47 -4.18
CA ALA A 8 6.58 9.05 -2.92
C ALA A 8 5.54 9.95 -2.22
N SER A 9 4.64 10.59 -2.96
CA SER A 9 3.55 11.43 -2.41
C SER A 9 2.33 10.64 -1.93
N GLY A 10 2.22 9.35 -2.27
CA GLY A 10 1.15 8.46 -1.80
C GLY A 10 1.33 8.06 -0.33
N GLN A 11 0.26 7.55 0.31
CA GLN A 11 0.31 7.17 1.73
C GLN A 11 1.42 6.16 2.06
N LEU A 12 1.63 5.13 1.24
CA LEU A 12 2.71 4.17 1.44
C LEU A 12 4.07 4.78 1.12
N GLY A 13 4.16 5.55 0.01
CA GLY A 13 5.41 6.21 -0.37
C GLY A 13 5.91 7.16 0.70
N GLN A 14 5.05 7.99 1.30
CA GLN A 14 5.40 8.87 2.41
C GLN A 14 5.95 8.09 3.62
N ALA A 15 5.29 6.98 3.99
CA ALA A 15 5.75 6.14 5.09
C ALA A 15 7.10 5.45 4.82
N LEU A 16 7.40 5.11 3.56
CA LEU A 16 8.65 4.44 3.16
C LEU A 16 9.87 5.37 3.14
N GLN A 17 9.70 6.67 2.87
CA GLN A 17 10.82 7.60 2.69
C GLN A 17 11.83 7.60 3.84
N PRO A 18 11.42 7.75 5.13
CA PRO A 18 12.37 7.82 6.23
C PRO A 18 13.20 6.54 6.37
N MET A 19 12.60 5.38 6.12
CA MET A 19 13.27 4.08 6.19
C MET A 19 14.24 3.90 5.03
N LEU A 20 13.80 4.18 3.79
CA LEU A 20 14.65 4.03 2.61
C LEU A 20 15.84 4.99 2.61
N ALA A 21 15.69 6.20 3.15
CA ALA A 21 16.78 7.18 3.28
C ALA A 21 17.94 6.67 4.16
N GLN A 22 17.70 5.70 5.04
CA GLN A 22 18.75 5.08 5.85
C GLN A 22 19.66 4.14 5.04
N HIS A 23 19.18 3.65 3.89
CA HIS A 23 19.91 2.73 3.02
C HIS A 23 20.69 3.44 1.90
N GLY A 24 20.53 4.77 1.72
CA GLY A 24 21.27 5.53 0.71
C GLY A 24 20.61 6.82 0.26
N GLU A 25 21.10 7.39 -0.83
CA GLU A 25 20.54 8.58 -1.47
C GLU A 25 19.16 8.27 -2.06
N LEU A 26 18.10 8.89 -1.51
CA LEU A 26 16.73 8.66 -1.94
C LEU A 26 16.34 9.65 -3.06
N LEU A 27 15.99 9.11 -4.22
CA LEU A 27 15.37 9.83 -5.34
C LEU A 27 13.87 9.57 -5.30
N ALA A 28 13.08 10.57 -4.96
CA ALA A 28 11.65 10.44 -4.70
C ALA A 28 10.83 11.47 -5.53
N PRO A 29 10.84 11.36 -6.89
CA PRO A 29 10.16 12.32 -7.74
C PRO A 29 8.64 12.31 -7.49
N SER A 30 8.06 13.50 -7.47
CA SER A 30 6.61 13.68 -7.48
C SER A 30 6.03 13.29 -8.86
N SER A 31 4.71 13.08 -8.92
CA SER A 31 4.01 12.80 -10.19
C SER A 31 4.07 13.97 -11.20
N ARG A 32 4.43 15.19 -10.75
CA ARG A 32 4.67 16.34 -11.64
C ARG A 32 6.06 16.32 -12.26
N GLU A 33 7.04 15.76 -11.55
CA GLU A 33 8.42 15.62 -12.01
C GLU A 33 8.61 14.37 -12.86
N LEU A 34 7.86 13.30 -12.56
CA LEU A 34 7.90 12.03 -13.28
C LEU A 34 6.49 11.44 -13.39
N ASP A 35 5.84 11.67 -14.54
CA ASP A 35 4.60 10.99 -14.86
C ASP A 35 4.88 9.57 -15.35
N LEU A 36 4.47 8.56 -14.58
CA LEU A 36 4.70 7.15 -14.91
C LEU A 36 3.95 6.69 -16.17
N ALA A 37 2.93 7.41 -16.62
CA ALA A 37 2.28 7.11 -17.90
C ALA A 37 3.08 7.61 -19.11
N ASP A 38 4.04 8.50 -18.93
CA ASP A 38 4.98 8.88 -19.97
C ASP A 38 6.16 7.90 -19.99
N ARG A 39 6.08 6.93 -20.92
CA ARG A 39 7.07 5.86 -21.06
C ARG A 39 8.48 6.38 -21.33
N GLN A 40 8.58 7.39 -22.19
CA GLN A 40 9.88 7.93 -22.60
C GLN A 40 10.53 8.72 -21.46
N ALA A 41 9.75 9.54 -20.75
CA ALA A 41 10.21 10.25 -19.57
C ALA A 41 10.66 9.27 -18.47
N LEU A 42 9.90 8.19 -18.22
CA LEU A 42 10.24 7.18 -17.24
C LEU A 42 11.57 6.47 -17.57
N GLN A 43 11.75 6.01 -18.82
CA GLN A 43 12.99 5.38 -19.25
C GLN A 43 14.19 6.32 -19.12
N SER A 44 14.05 7.56 -19.62
CA SER A 44 15.11 8.57 -19.58
C SER A 44 15.50 8.91 -18.14
N PHE A 45 14.52 9.05 -17.25
CA PHE A 45 14.75 9.35 -15.84
C PHE A 45 15.55 8.22 -15.16
N VAL A 46 15.14 6.96 -15.32
CA VAL A 46 15.83 5.82 -14.69
C VAL A 46 17.26 5.67 -15.23
N GLN A 47 17.46 5.85 -16.55
CA GLN A 47 18.79 5.79 -17.18
C GLN A 47 19.74 6.88 -16.69
N GLN A 48 19.25 8.10 -16.46
CA GLN A 48 20.04 9.20 -15.91
C GLN A 48 20.32 9.04 -14.41
N ALA A 49 19.29 8.66 -13.64
CA ALA A 49 19.39 8.48 -12.20
C ALA A 49 20.30 7.30 -11.81
N ARG A 50 20.34 6.22 -12.62
CA ARG A 50 21.09 4.99 -12.39
C ARG A 50 20.94 4.46 -10.96
N PRO A 51 19.70 4.19 -10.50
CA PRO A 51 19.48 3.68 -9.16
C PRO A 51 20.10 2.28 -8.98
N GLY A 52 20.57 2.01 -7.77
CA GLY A 52 20.99 0.67 -7.37
C GLY A 52 19.83 -0.16 -6.79
N LEU A 53 18.72 0.48 -6.42
CA LEU A 53 17.47 -0.17 -5.99
C LEU A 53 16.30 0.67 -6.47
N ILE A 54 15.27 0.00 -7.01
CA ILE A 54 14.01 0.64 -7.39
C ILE A 54 12.90 0.15 -6.47
N VAL A 55 12.15 1.06 -5.86
CA VAL A 55 10.96 0.77 -5.05
C VAL A 55 9.75 1.44 -5.69
N ASN A 56 8.86 0.66 -6.28
CA ASN A 56 7.66 1.16 -6.94
C ASN A 56 6.44 1.03 -6.02
N ALA A 57 6.12 2.14 -5.32
CA ALA A 57 4.90 2.30 -4.53
C ALA A 57 3.81 3.11 -5.27
N ALA A 58 4.04 3.47 -6.52
CA ALA A 58 3.06 4.16 -7.35
C ALA A 58 2.02 3.20 -7.92
N ALA A 59 0.78 3.63 -7.92
CA ALA A 59 -0.32 2.94 -8.58
C ALA A 59 -1.47 3.90 -8.91
N TYR A 60 -2.26 3.57 -9.92
CA TYR A 60 -3.60 4.12 -10.14
C TYR A 60 -4.57 3.35 -9.24
N THR A 61 -4.93 3.92 -8.09
CA THR A 61 -5.69 3.23 -7.03
C THR A 61 -7.16 3.59 -6.97
N ALA A 62 -7.64 4.47 -7.85
CA ALA A 62 -9.07 4.84 -7.92
C ALA A 62 -9.86 3.74 -8.64
N VAL A 63 -10.21 2.67 -7.90
CA VAL A 63 -10.76 1.41 -8.41
C VAL A 63 -11.99 1.63 -9.30
N ASP A 64 -12.99 2.40 -8.83
CA ASP A 64 -14.20 2.68 -9.62
C ASP A 64 -13.91 3.56 -10.85
N LYS A 65 -12.99 4.52 -10.74
CA LYS A 65 -12.60 5.36 -11.87
C LYS A 65 -11.80 4.60 -12.92
N ALA A 66 -11.06 3.57 -12.53
CA ALA A 66 -10.31 2.74 -13.45
C ALA A 66 -11.22 2.09 -14.53
N GLU A 67 -12.48 1.77 -14.20
CA GLU A 67 -13.45 1.23 -15.15
C GLU A 67 -13.74 2.16 -16.35
N SER A 68 -13.59 3.46 -16.17
CA SER A 68 -13.77 4.46 -17.22
C SER A 68 -12.46 5.09 -17.72
N ASP A 69 -11.34 4.90 -17.01
CA ASP A 69 -10.01 5.47 -17.32
C ASP A 69 -8.97 4.35 -17.52
N VAL A 70 -9.39 3.34 -18.34
CA VAL A 70 -8.63 2.10 -18.57
C VAL A 70 -7.22 2.39 -19.06
N ALA A 71 -7.07 3.28 -20.05
CA ALA A 71 -5.77 3.60 -20.64
C ALA A 71 -4.78 4.18 -19.61
N ARG A 72 -5.26 5.02 -18.68
CA ARG A 72 -4.42 5.57 -17.61
C ARG A 72 -4.07 4.50 -16.58
N ALA A 73 -5.02 3.65 -16.22
CA ALA A 73 -4.80 2.53 -15.32
C ALA A 73 -3.76 1.55 -15.89
N GLU A 74 -3.87 1.17 -17.18
CA GLU A 74 -2.87 0.34 -17.88
C GLU A 74 -1.49 1.00 -17.92
N ALA A 75 -1.43 2.28 -18.28
CA ALA A 75 -0.15 2.99 -18.37
C ALA A 75 0.59 2.97 -17.03
N VAL A 76 -0.10 3.22 -15.91
CA VAL A 76 0.52 3.34 -14.59
C VAL A 76 0.70 1.99 -13.90
N ASN A 77 -0.28 1.07 -14.00
CA ASN A 77 -0.28 -0.18 -13.24
C ASN A 77 0.36 -1.36 -13.98
N ALA A 78 0.39 -1.34 -15.32
CA ALA A 78 0.93 -2.43 -16.13
C ALA A 78 2.24 -2.02 -16.83
N LEU A 79 2.19 -0.97 -17.65
CA LEU A 79 3.32 -0.60 -18.51
C LEU A 79 4.47 0.03 -17.74
N ALA A 80 4.20 0.91 -16.77
CA ALA A 80 5.25 1.52 -15.98
C ALA A 80 6.04 0.49 -15.14
N PRO A 81 5.42 -0.46 -14.41
CA PRO A 81 6.16 -1.54 -13.74
C PRO A 81 7.00 -2.39 -14.69
N MET A 82 6.48 -2.73 -15.87
CA MET A 82 7.25 -3.46 -16.88
C MET A 82 8.49 -2.67 -17.35
N ILE A 83 8.33 -1.36 -17.62
CA ILE A 83 9.46 -0.50 -17.99
C ILE A 83 10.47 -0.39 -16.86
N LEU A 84 10.01 -0.22 -15.61
CA LEU A 84 10.91 -0.21 -14.45
C LEU A 84 11.69 -1.53 -14.34
N ALA A 85 11.04 -2.68 -14.59
CA ALA A 85 11.68 -3.99 -14.59
C ALA A 85 12.75 -4.11 -15.70
N GLN A 86 12.46 -3.66 -16.91
CA GLN A 86 13.43 -3.63 -18.03
C GLN A 86 14.65 -2.76 -17.70
N GLN A 87 14.41 -1.57 -17.14
CA GLN A 87 15.51 -0.67 -16.76
C GLN A 87 16.30 -1.23 -15.56
N ALA A 88 15.62 -1.83 -14.59
CA ALA A 88 16.23 -2.51 -13.44
C ALA A 88 17.18 -3.62 -13.92
N GLN A 89 16.73 -4.49 -14.82
CA GLN A 89 17.53 -5.56 -15.41
C GLN A 89 18.78 -5.01 -16.14
N MET A 90 18.61 -3.99 -16.96
CA MET A 90 19.75 -3.38 -17.69
C MET A 90 20.78 -2.74 -16.75
N LEU A 91 20.36 -2.17 -15.63
CA LEU A 91 21.25 -1.57 -14.64
C LEU A 91 21.79 -2.57 -13.62
N GLY A 92 21.29 -3.80 -13.62
CA GLY A 92 21.56 -4.80 -12.59
C GLY A 92 20.99 -4.38 -11.22
N ALA A 93 20.01 -3.51 -11.17
CA ALA A 93 19.37 -3.05 -9.94
C ALA A 93 18.17 -3.95 -9.58
N PRO A 94 17.97 -4.36 -8.32
CA PRO A 94 16.75 -5.03 -7.89
C PRO A 94 15.53 -4.09 -7.93
N LEU A 95 14.33 -4.71 -8.06
CA LEU A 95 13.04 -4.02 -8.08
C LEU A 95 12.12 -4.55 -6.96
N VAL A 96 11.60 -3.64 -6.12
CA VAL A 96 10.50 -3.91 -5.19
C VAL A 96 9.23 -3.26 -5.72
N HIS A 97 8.15 -4.04 -5.88
CA HIS A 97 6.87 -3.56 -6.40
C HIS A 97 5.71 -3.94 -5.48
N PHE A 98 4.86 -2.97 -5.15
CA PHE A 98 3.63 -3.21 -4.38
C PHE A 98 2.46 -3.52 -5.32
N SER A 99 1.85 -4.68 -5.11
CA SER A 99 0.65 -5.14 -5.80
C SER A 99 -0.54 -5.24 -4.86
N THR A 100 -1.57 -5.98 -5.23
CA THR A 100 -2.89 -5.96 -4.58
C THR A 100 -3.52 -7.35 -4.48
N ASP A 101 -4.37 -7.54 -3.48
CA ASP A 101 -5.31 -8.64 -3.32
C ASP A 101 -6.38 -8.71 -4.44
N TYR A 102 -6.63 -7.60 -5.16
CA TYR A 102 -7.60 -7.52 -6.27
C TYR A 102 -7.20 -8.33 -7.51
N VAL A 103 -6.02 -8.95 -7.51
CA VAL A 103 -5.65 -9.95 -8.54
C VAL A 103 -6.43 -11.26 -8.41
N PHE A 104 -7.13 -11.47 -7.29
CA PHE A 104 -7.95 -12.66 -7.04
C PHE A 104 -9.44 -12.43 -7.28
N ASP A 105 -10.18 -13.52 -7.55
CA ASP A 105 -11.62 -13.49 -7.82
C ASP A 105 -12.52 -13.44 -6.56
N GLY A 106 -11.92 -13.55 -5.38
CA GLY A 106 -12.63 -13.48 -4.10
C GLY A 106 -13.53 -14.67 -3.76
N LYS A 107 -13.45 -15.80 -4.49
CA LYS A 107 -14.33 -16.97 -4.30
C LYS A 107 -13.76 -18.02 -3.34
N SER A 108 -12.48 -17.93 -2.96
CA SER A 108 -11.87 -18.87 -2.03
C SER A 108 -12.51 -18.80 -0.65
N ALA A 109 -12.73 -19.95 -0.02
CA ALA A 109 -13.17 -20.03 1.38
C ALA A 109 -12.02 -19.81 2.39
N ARG A 110 -10.76 -19.96 1.97
CA ARG A 110 -9.54 -19.75 2.76
C ARG A 110 -8.77 -18.50 2.32
N PRO A 111 -7.79 -18.04 3.08
CA PRO A 111 -6.83 -17.04 2.59
C PRO A 111 -6.11 -17.56 1.32
N TYR A 112 -5.86 -16.66 0.37
CA TYR A 112 -5.11 -16.97 -0.85
C TYR A 112 -3.62 -17.13 -0.55
N VAL A 113 -2.98 -18.13 -1.15
CA VAL A 113 -1.53 -18.28 -1.19
C VAL A 113 -0.98 -17.75 -2.52
N GLU A 114 0.33 -17.50 -2.60
CA GLU A 114 0.97 -16.87 -3.75
C GLU A 114 0.80 -17.67 -5.05
N THR A 115 0.64 -18.98 -4.96
CA THR A 115 0.47 -19.91 -6.09
C THR A 115 -0.98 -20.15 -6.49
N ASP A 116 -1.95 -19.56 -5.81
CA ASP A 116 -3.36 -19.67 -6.19
C ASP A 116 -3.62 -18.98 -7.55
N PRO A 117 -4.54 -19.53 -8.36
CA PRO A 117 -4.89 -18.92 -9.63
C PRO A 117 -5.46 -17.52 -9.42
N THR A 118 -5.00 -16.59 -10.22
CA THR A 118 -5.52 -15.22 -10.28
C THR A 118 -6.79 -15.17 -11.13
N GLY A 119 -7.63 -14.16 -10.91
CA GLY A 119 -8.88 -13.95 -11.63
C GLY A 119 -9.49 -12.58 -11.27
N PRO A 120 -8.84 -11.46 -11.64
CA PRO A 120 -9.27 -10.13 -11.24
C PRO A 120 -10.68 -9.81 -11.78
N LEU A 121 -11.49 -9.14 -10.96
CA LEU A 121 -12.88 -8.83 -11.25
C LEU A 121 -13.10 -7.43 -11.86
N ASN A 122 -12.06 -6.60 -11.92
CA ASN A 122 -12.13 -5.21 -12.32
C ASN A 122 -10.85 -4.76 -13.02
N VAL A 123 -10.89 -3.59 -13.67
CA VAL A 123 -9.76 -3.01 -14.41
C VAL A 123 -8.55 -2.77 -13.51
N TYR A 124 -8.76 -2.30 -12.27
CA TYR A 124 -7.66 -2.10 -11.33
C TYR A 124 -6.89 -3.39 -11.07
N GLY A 125 -7.58 -4.47 -10.70
CA GLY A 125 -6.97 -5.78 -10.46
C GLY A 125 -6.28 -6.34 -11.71
N SER A 126 -6.92 -6.25 -12.89
CA SER A 126 -6.37 -6.74 -14.15
C SER A 126 -5.09 -5.99 -14.54
N THR A 127 -5.07 -4.66 -14.41
CA THR A 127 -3.89 -3.86 -14.74
C THR A 127 -2.75 -4.06 -13.74
N LYS A 128 -3.06 -4.28 -12.45
CA LYS A 128 -2.04 -4.63 -11.46
C LYS A 128 -1.41 -6.00 -11.73
N LEU A 129 -2.24 -7.00 -12.09
CA LEU A 129 -1.76 -8.33 -12.46
C LEU A 129 -0.85 -8.28 -13.70
N ALA A 130 -1.24 -7.54 -14.73
CA ALA A 130 -0.40 -7.35 -15.92
C ALA A 130 0.97 -6.70 -15.58
N GLY A 131 1.00 -5.83 -14.56
CA GLY A 131 2.25 -5.27 -14.03
C GLY A 131 3.12 -6.31 -13.34
N GLU A 132 2.55 -7.22 -12.55
CA GLU A 132 3.27 -8.35 -11.95
C GLU A 132 3.90 -9.24 -13.02
N GLU A 133 3.11 -9.62 -14.03
CA GLU A 133 3.57 -10.45 -15.17
C GLU A 133 4.68 -9.76 -15.95
N GLY A 134 4.55 -8.44 -16.19
CA GLY A 134 5.56 -7.63 -16.84
C GLY A 134 6.87 -7.58 -16.05
N ILE A 135 6.83 -7.51 -14.73
CA ILE A 135 8.03 -7.55 -13.87
C ILE A 135 8.70 -8.92 -13.96
N ALA A 136 7.93 -9.99 -13.75
CA ALA A 136 8.46 -11.35 -13.75
C ALA A 136 9.09 -11.75 -15.10
N ALA A 137 8.58 -11.21 -16.21
CA ALA A 137 9.10 -11.46 -17.54
C ALA A 137 10.39 -10.70 -17.89
N HIS A 138 10.72 -9.61 -17.17
CA HIS A 138 11.78 -8.68 -17.59
C HIS A 138 12.83 -8.37 -16.53
N CYS A 139 12.72 -8.89 -15.32
CA CYS A 139 13.68 -8.66 -14.24
C CYS A 139 13.94 -9.95 -13.46
N ASP A 140 15.20 -10.29 -13.22
CA ASP A 140 15.57 -11.50 -12.47
C ASP A 140 15.62 -11.28 -10.96
N ALA A 141 15.80 -10.03 -10.52
CA ALA A 141 15.93 -9.65 -9.12
C ALA A 141 14.78 -8.74 -8.70
N TYR A 142 13.70 -9.32 -8.16
CA TYR A 142 12.52 -8.54 -7.76
C TYR A 142 11.82 -9.10 -6.54
N TRP A 143 11.11 -8.24 -5.83
CA TRP A 143 10.01 -8.59 -4.95
C TRP A 143 8.71 -7.98 -5.47
N ILE A 144 7.69 -8.82 -5.66
CA ILE A 144 6.31 -8.39 -5.85
C ILE A 144 5.59 -8.63 -4.53
N LEU A 145 5.10 -7.56 -3.90
CA LEU A 145 4.46 -7.61 -2.59
C LEU A 145 2.97 -7.31 -2.76
N ARG A 146 2.13 -8.36 -2.78
CA ARG A 146 0.67 -8.20 -2.77
C ARG A 146 0.23 -7.80 -1.36
N THR A 147 -0.49 -6.69 -1.27
CA THR A 147 -1.03 -6.18 0.00
C THR A 147 -2.53 -5.93 -0.11
N SER A 148 -3.20 -5.69 1.01
CA SER A 148 -4.65 -5.47 1.06
C SER A 148 -5.01 -4.34 2.00
N TRP A 149 -6.06 -3.56 1.66
CA TRP A 149 -6.74 -2.59 2.52
C TRP A 149 -5.77 -1.61 3.22
N VAL A 150 -4.82 -1.08 2.48
CA VAL A 150 -3.75 -0.21 3.02
C VAL A 150 -4.34 1.08 3.58
N TYR A 151 -3.98 1.41 4.83
CA TYR A 151 -4.40 2.62 5.52
C TYR A 151 -3.26 3.23 6.35
N GLY A 152 -3.44 4.50 6.74
CA GLY A 152 -2.53 5.23 7.61
C GLY A 152 -3.11 6.57 8.03
N LEU A 153 -2.32 7.36 8.75
CA LEU A 153 -2.70 8.71 9.17
C LEU A 153 -2.54 9.73 8.03
N ASP A 154 -1.75 9.40 7.01
CA ASP A 154 -1.51 10.24 5.84
C ASP A 154 -2.37 9.82 4.65
N GLY A 155 -2.60 10.78 3.72
CA GLY A 155 -3.39 10.56 2.52
C GLY A 155 -4.89 10.34 2.77
N ALA A 156 -5.62 9.95 1.72
CA ALA A 156 -7.04 9.60 1.79
C ALA A 156 -7.17 8.08 1.90
N ASN A 157 -7.92 7.58 2.89
CA ASN A 157 -8.16 6.16 3.10
C ASN A 157 -9.44 5.92 3.92
N PHE A 158 -9.79 4.64 4.11
CA PHE A 158 -11.00 4.24 4.80
C PHE A 158 -11.04 4.71 6.27
N LEU A 159 -9.93 4.57 7.03
CA LEU A 159 -9.85 5.01 8.42
C LEU A 159 -10.22 6.49 8.54
N LYS A 160 -9.58 7.36 7.76
CA LYS A 160 -9.85 8.81 7.80
C LYS A 160 -11.25 9.15 7.33
N THR A 161 -11.79 8.41 6.38
CA THR A 161 -13.18 8.57 5.92
C THR A 161 -14.16 8.24 7.04
N MET A 162 -13.97 7.10 7.74
CA MET A 162 -14.83 6.73 8.87
C MET A 162 -14.71 7.74 10.01
N TRP A 163 -13.51 8.17 10.34
CA TRP A 163 -13.27 9.21 11.36
C TRP A 163 -14.04 10.50 11.06
N ARG A 164 -13.90 11.02 9.85
CA ARG A 164 -14.62 12.25 9.43
C ARG A 164 -16.12 12.05 9.43
N LEU A 165 -16.63 10.98 8.81
CA LEU A 165 -18.07 10.73 8.71
C LEU A 165 -18.74 10.50 10.07
N ALA A 166 -18.02 9.91 11.03
CA ALA A 166 -18.53 9.76 12.39
C ALA A 166 -18.81 11.12 13.08
N GLY A 167 -18.14 12.18 12.64
CA GLY A 167 -18.39 13.55 13.09
C GLY A 167 -19.53 14.27 12.38
N GLU A 168 -19.96 13.74 11.23
CA GLU A 168 -20.91 14.43 10.35
C GLU A 168 -22.28 13.74 10.25
N ARG A 169 -22.39 12.47 10.69
CA ARG A 169 -23.56 11.62 10.42
C ARG A 169 -24.16 11.04 11.70
N GLU A 170 -25.48 10.85 11.70
CA GLU A 170 -26.22 10.20 12.77
C GLU A 170 -26.08 8.66 12.74
N PHE A 171 -25.82 8.08 11.57
CA PHE A 171 -25.51 6.67 11.36
C PHE A 171 -24.66 6.50 10.11
N LEU A 172 -23.99 5.35 9.99
CA LEU A 172 -23.24 4.96 8.80
C LEU A 172 -23.75 3.61 8.32
N THR A 173 -23.70 3.38 7.00
CA THR A 173 -23.89 2.06 6.39
C THR A 173 -22.58 1.59 5.78
N VAL A 174 -22.11 0.39 6.12
CA VAL A 174 -20.82 -0.13 5.68
C VAL A 174 -20.97 -1.60 5.28
N VAL A 175 -20.29 -1.97 4.18
CA VAL A 175 -20.32 -3.33 3.61
C VAL A 175 -19.77 -4.35 4.61
N ASP A 176 -20.49 -5.48 4.80
CA ASP A 176 -20.15 -6.53 5.77
C ASP A 176 -19.85 -7.89 5.13
N ASP A 177 -20.06 -8.05 3.83
CA ASP A 177 -19.84 -9.30 3.08
C ASP A 177 -18.56 -9.31 2.24
N GLN A 178 -17.68 -8.33 2.45
CA GLN A 178 -16.31 -8.31 1.94
C GLN A 178 -15.34 -8.49 3.11
N ILE A 179 -14.54 -9.55 3.05
CA ILE A 179 -13.63 -9.94 4.14
C ILE A 179 -12.18 -9.78 3.69
N GLY A 180 -11.38 -9.07 4.49
CA GLY A 180 -9.97 -8.81 4.23
C GLY A 180 -9.19 -8.53 5.51
N ALA A 181 -7.95 -8.07 5.36
CA ALA A 181 -7.08 -7.68 6.47
C ALA A 181 -6.62 -6.23 6.27
N PRO A 182 -7.15 -5.27 7.04
CA PRO A 182 -6.64 -3.90 7.01
C PRO A 182 -5.15 -3.85 7.35
N THR A 183 -4.35 -3.27 6.49
CA THR A 183 -2.89 -3.27 6.64
C THR A 183 -2.38 -1.83 6.79
N TRP A 184 -1.85 -1.53 7.97
CA TRP A 184 -1.25 -0.22 8.25
C TRP A 184 0.04 -0.03 7.47
N THR A 185 0.27 1.17 6.92
CA THR A 185 1.47 1.49 6.13
C THR A 185 2.77 1.19 6.89
N HIS A 186 2.83 1.44 8.21
CA HIS A 186 4.03 1.13 9.00
C HIS A 186 4.24 -0.39 9.18
N THR A 187 3.20 -1.21 9.17
CA THR A 187 3.36 -2.68 9.12
C THR A 187 4.12 -3.09 7.84
N ILE A 188 3.82 -2.45 6.71
CA ILE A 188 4.52 -2.69 5.44
C ILE A 188 5.97 -2.16 5.51
N VAL A 189 6.17 -0.96 6.10
CA VAL A 189 7.49 -0.35 6.26
C VAL A 189 8.40 -1.24 7.13
N ASP A 190 7.91 -1.70 8.28
CA ASP A 190 8.66 -2.55 9.21
C ASP A 190 9.02 -3.89 8.56
N ALA A 191 8.06 -4.50 7.85
CA ALA A 191 8.30 -5.74 7.12
C ALA A 191 9.36 -5.54 6.01
N LEU A 192 9.25 -4.48 5.20
CA LEU A 192 10.23 -4.19 4.16
C LEU A 192 11.63 -3.90 4.74
N ALA A 193 11.71 -3.18 5.86
CA ALA A 193 12.99 -2.94 6.54
C ALA A 193 13.67 -4.26 6.96
N CYS A 194 12.93 -5.17 7.56
CA CYS A 194 13.44 -6.51 7.91
C CYS A 194 13.83 -7.31 6.65
N MET A 195 13.04 -7.26 5.59
CA MET A 195 13.34 -7.92 4.31
C MET A 195 14.63 -7.38 3.70
N LEU A 196 14.84 -6.06 3.68
CA LEU A 196 16.06 -5.44 3.14
C LEU A 196 17.30 -5.75 3.99
N ALA A 197 17.14 -6.03 5.28
CA ALA A 197 18.21 -6.40 6.20
C ALA A 197 18.52 -7.92 6.21
N HIS A 198 17.80 -8.73 5.43
CA HIS A 198 17.94 -10.20 5.45
C HIS A 198 19.27 -10.69 4.83
N GLY A 199 19.76 -10.06 3.76
CA GLY A 199 21.01 -10.38 3.08
C GLY A 199 22.20 -9.57 3.58
N ALA A 200 23.31 -9.66 2.87
CA ALA A 200 24.52 -8.89 3.18
C ALA A 200 24.32 -7.37 3.01
N ASP A 201 23.46 -7.01 2.08
CA ASP A 201 22.93 -5.65 1.86
C ASP A 201 21.55 -5.72 1.22
N ALA A 202 20.92 -4.56 1.06
CA ALA A 202 19.56 -4.47 0.52
C ALA A 202 19.42 -5.05 -0.90
N GLN A 203 20.42 -4.89 -1.75
CA GLN A 203 20.40 -5.45 -3.11
C GLN A 203 20.53 -6.97 -3.09
N GLN A 204 21.46 -7.49 -2.28
CA GLN A 204 21.70 -8.93 -2.16
C GLN A 204 20.46 -9.61 -1.55
N SER A 205 19.80 -8.98 -0.60
CA SER A 205 18.57 -9.49 -0.01
C SER A 205 17.49 -9.77 -1.07
N VAL A 206 17.26 -8.82 -2.00
CA VAL A 206 16.29 -9.01 -3.09
C VAL A 206 16.74 -10.10 -4.06
N ARG A 207 18.04 -10.18 -4.39
CA ARG A 207 18.57 -11.18 -5.31
C ARG A 207 18.42 -12.61 -4.78
N ASP A 208 18.76 -12.82 -3.50
CA ASP A 208 18.76 -14.13 -2.86
C ASP A 208 17.34 -14.67 -2.61
N THR A 209 16.36 -13.77 -2.51
CA THR A 209 14.97 -14.10 -2.19
C THR A 209 13.98 -13.56 -3.20
N THR A 210 14.40 -13.47 -4.48
CA THR A 210 13.53 -12.98 -5.56
C THR A 210 12.20 -13.74 -5.62
N GLY A 211 11.10 -13.03 -5.86
CA GLY A 211 9.79 -13.66 -5.99
C GLY A 211 8.60 -12.80 -5.64
N LEU A 212 7.45 -13.46 -5.59
CA LEU A 212 6.17 -12.88 -5.21
C LEU A 212 5.82 -13.31 -3.79
N TYR A 213 5.37 -12.36 -2.98
CA TYR A 213 5.00 -12.55 -1.58
C TYR A 213 3.71 -11.84 -1.24
N HIS A 214 2.95 -12.41 -0.30
CA HIS A 214 1.82 -11.75 0.32
C HIS A 214 2.26 -11.01 1.59
N LEU A 215 1.94 -9.72 1.67
CA LEU A 215 2.29 -8.83 2.79
C LEU A 215 1.05 -8.09 3.27
N SER A 216 0.39 -8.61 4.30
CA SER A 216 -0.76 -8.00 4.97
C SER A 216 -0.71 -8.24 6.47
N ALA A 217 -1.46 -7.48 7.25
CA ALA A 217 -1.64 -7.77 8.67
C ALA A 217 -2.29 -9.14 8.89
N GLY A 218 -2.09 -9.72 10.07
CA GLY A 218 -2.74 -10.96 10.48
C GLY A 218 -4.21 -10.78 10.83
N GLY A 219 -4.96 -11.88 10.85
CA GLY A 219 -6.40 -11.86 11.12
C GLY A 219 -7.25 -11.50 9.91
N ALA A 220 -8.52 -11.23 10.16
CA ALA A 220 -9.48 -10.83 9.13
C ALA A 220 -10.68 -10.11 9.73
N THR A 221 -11.27 -9.20 8.97
CA THR A 221 -12.52 -8.50 9.32
C THR A 221 -13.28 -8.09 8.06
N SER A 222 -14.53 -7.65 8.21
CA SER A 222 -15.25 -6.94 7.16
C SER A 222 -14.94 -5.43 7.20
N TRP A 223 -15.33 -4.68 6.15
CA TRP A 223 -15.29 -3.21 6.21
C TRP A 223 -16.14 -2.67 7.35
N HIS A 224 -17.31 -3.30 7.61
CA HIS A 224 -18.17 -2.96 8.73
C HIS A 224 -17.46 -3.18 10.08
N GLY A 225 -16.87 -4.37 10.30
CA GLY A 225 -16.11 -4.66 11.52
C GLY A 225 -14.92 -3.72 11.70
N PHE A 226 -14.22 -3.38 10.62
CA PHE A 226 -13.12 -2.41 10.66
C PHE A 226 -13.62 -1.02 11.05
N ALA A 227 -14.75 -0.54 10.46
CA ALA A 227 -15.36 0.73 10.83
C ALA A 227 -15.76 0.77 12.32
N GLN A 228 -16.42 -0.28 12.81
CA GLN A 228 -16.80 -0.36 14.23
C GLN A 228 -15.57 -0.28 15.15
N ARG A 229 -14.49 -1.01 14.83
CA ARG A 229 -13.27 -1.00 15.65
C ARG A 229 -12.58 0.36 15.65
N ILE A 230 -12.52 1.05 14.50
CA ILE A 230 -12.02 2.42 14.40
C ILE A 230 -12.79 3.32 15.38
N LEU A 231 -14.12 3.31 15.34
CA LEU A 231 -14.94 4.18 16.19
C LEU A 231 -14.82 3.83 17.68
N GLN A 232 -14.73 2.55 18.03
CA GLN A 232 -14.49 2.12 19.41
C GLN A 232 -13.20 2.71 19.96
N LEU A 233 -12.09 2.59 19.21
CA LEU A 233 -10.77 3.09 19.65
C LEU A 233 -10.75 4.62 19.73
N LEU A 234 -11.35 5.32 18.78
CA LEU A 234 -11.43 6.76 18.80
C LEU A 234 -12.24 7.28 20.01
N ARG A 235 -13.33 6.60 20.38
CA ARG A 235 -14.09 6.93 21.60
C ARG A 235 -13.28 6.76 22.88
N VAL A 236 -12.53 5.66 23.00
CA VAL A 236 -11.65 5.43 24.16
C VAL A 236 -10.61 6.55 24.31
N ARG A 237 -10.15 7.11 23.22
CA ARG A 237 -9.22 8.26 23.22
C ARG A 237 -9.88 9.60 23.55
N GLY A 238 -11.20 9.62 23.68
CA GLY A 238 -11.94 10.87 23.92
C GLY A 238 -12.01 11.82 22.73
N GLU A 239 -11.58 11.40 21.54
CA GLU A 239 -11.55 12.21 20.33
C GLU A 239 -12.90 12.30 19.64
N ILE A 240 -13.88 11.49 20.06
CA ILE A 240 -15.22 11.48 19.47
C ILE A 240 -16.30 11.57 20.52
N ALA A 241 -17.01 12.67 20.48
CA ALA A 241 -18.32 12.81 21.10
C ALA A 241 -19.47 12.30 20.20
N LEU A 242 -19.22 11.51 19.11
CA LEU A 242 -20.10 11.59 17.97
C LEU A 242 -20.86 10.29 17.71
N LEU A 243 -20.40 9.40 16.88
CA LEU A 243 -21.18 8.24 16.48
C LEU A 243 -20.94 7.05 17.41
N ASP A 244 -22.01 6.45 17.93
CA ASP A 244 -21.89 5.15 18.60
C ASP A 244 -21.53 4.08 17.57
N PRO A 245 -20.51 3.21 17.82
CA PRO A 245 -20.18 2.10 16.93
C PRO A 245 -21.37 1.19 16.58
N ALA A 246 -22.37 1.09 17.47
CA ALA A 246 -23.61 0.36 17.21
C ALA A 246 -24.50 1.00 16.12
N LEU A 247 -24.27 2.26 15.79
CA LEU A 247 -24.96 2.97 14.70
C LEU A 247 -24.28 2.80 13.34
N VAL A 248 -23.17 2.06 13.27
CA VAL A 248 -22.63 1.56 12.02
C VAL A 248 -23.42 0.32 11.62
N ARG A 249 -24.25 0.44 10.60
CA ARG A 249 -25.17 -0.59 10.14
C ARG A 249 -24.54 -1.43 9.02
N PRO A 250 -24.57 -2.77 9.09
CA PRO A 250 -24.07 -3.60 8.02
C PRO A 250 -24.98 -3.54 6.80
N ILE A 251 -24.38 -3.54 5.60
CA ILE A 251 -25.08 -3.71 4.32
C ILE A 251 -24.34 -4.76 3.48
N SER A 252 -25.04 -5.36 2.52
CA SER A 252 -24.40 -6.22 1.52
C SER A 252 -23.69 -5.40 0.43
N SER A 253 -22.73 -5.99 -0.25
CA SER A 253 -22.08 -5.38 -1.42
C SER A 253 -23.10 -4.98 -2.50
N ASP A 254 -24.18 -5.76 -2.68
CA ASP A 254 -25.21 -5.48 -3.66
C ASP A 254 -26.04 -4.21 -3.32
N ALA A 255 -26.07 -3.81 -2.07
CA ALA A 255 -26.72 -2.56 -1.62
C ALA A 255 -25.78 -1.33 -1.71
N TYR A 256 -24.49 -1.53 -1.98
CA TYR A 256 -23.51 -0.46 -2.11
C TYR A 256 -23.31 -0.06 -3.59
N PRO A 257 -23.52 1.20 -3.97
CA PRO A 257 -23.44 1.65 -5.36
C PRO A 257 -21.98 1.76 -5.82
N ALA A 258 -21.32 0.63 -6.07
CA ALA A 258 -19.97 0.58 -6.61
C ALA A 258 -20.01 0.26 -8.11
N ILE A 259 -19.15 0.92 -8.91
CA ILE A 259 -19.02 0.67 -10.35
C ILE A 259 -18.19 -0.60 -10.56
N ALA A 260 -17.05 -0.69 -9.90
CA ALA A 260 -16.14 -1.83 -9.98
C ALA A 260 -16.60 -2.95 -9.04
N GLN A 261 -16.63 -4.18 -9.53
CA GLN A 261 -16.88 -5.36 -8.70
C GLN A 261 -15.68 -5.59 -7.76
N ARG A 262 -15.96 -5.86 -6.48
CA ARG A 262 -14.93 -6.13 -5.46
C ARG A 262 -14.96 -7.59 -5.01
N PRO A 263 -13.80 -8.20 -4.74
CA PRO A 263 -13.76 -9.59 -4.24
C PRO A 263 -14.41 -9.68 -2.85
N ARG A 264 -15.21 -10.73 -2.62
CA ARG A 264 -15.81 -11.00 -1.30
C ARG A 264 -14.79 -11.50 -0.29
N ASN A 265 -13.75 -12.19 -0.74
CA ASN A 265 -12.62 -12.63 0.08
C ASN A 265 -11.31 -12.04 -0.46
N SER A 266 -10.68 -11.20 0.34
CA SER A 266 -9.39 -10.54 0.06
C SER A 266 -8.29 -10.99 1.03
N ARG A 267 -8.51 -12.07 1.79
CA ARG A 267 -7.53 -12.54 2.77
C ARG A 267 -6.31 -13.15 2.07
N LEU A 268 -5.14 -12.69 2.46
CA LEU A 268 -3.85 -13.18 1.96
C LEU A 268 -3.18 -14.05 3.05
N ASP A 269 -2.69 -15.23 2.68
CA ASP A 269 -1.81 -16.03 3.52
C ASP A 269 -0.39 -15.45 3.41
N THR A 270 0.18 -15.07 4.53
CA THR A 270 1.53 -14.48 4.61
C THR A 270 2.60 -15.50 5.01
N GLY A 271 2.27 -16.78 4.98
CA GLY A 271 3.14 -17.85 5.46
C GLY A 271 4.47 -17.95 4.72
N LEU A 272 4.48 -17.74 3.40
CA LEU A 272 5.73 -17.74 2.62
C LEU A 272 6.64 -16.59 3.08
N LEU A 273 6.15 -15.36 3.11
CA LEU A 273 6.90 -14.18 3.59
C LEU A 273 7.49 -14.41 4.97
N ARG A 274 6.64 -14.85 5.92
CA ARG A 274 7.05 -15.07 7.31
C ARG A 274 8.16 -16.11 7.46
N ARG A 275 8.09 -17.20 6.70
CA ARG A 275 9.15 -18.25 6.73
C ARG A 275 10.43 -17.79 6.06
N THR A 276 10.33 -17.12 4.90
CA THR A 276 11.51 -16.67 4.15
C THR A 276 12.32 -15.64 4.92
N PHE A 277 11.66 -14.68 5.55
CA PHE A 277 12.34 -13.55 6.22
C PHE A 277 12.31 -13.62 7.75
N SER A 278 11.79 -14.71 8.33
CA SER A 278 11.63 -14.88 9.78
C SER A 278 10.83 -13.72 10.43
N LEU A 279 9.79 -13.24 9.71
CA LEU A 279 8.97 -12.11 10.14
C LEU A 279 7.80 -12.52 11.03
N SER A 280 7.44 -11.64 11.96
CA SER A 280 6.16 -11.66 12.67
C SER A 280 5.36 -10.41 12.30
N LEU A 281 4.20 -10.61 11.69
CA LEU A 281 3.31 -9.50 11.33
C LEU A 281 2.26 -9.33 12.44
N PRO A 282 1.93 -8.09 12.83
CA PRO A 282 0.89 -7.83 13.82
C PRO A 282 -0.49 -8.24 13.27
N THR A 283 -1.45 -8.47 14.15
CA THR A 283 -2.85 -8.54 13.76
C THR A 283 -3.33 -7.16 13.28
N TRP A 284 -4.42 -7.13 12.50
CA TRP A 284 -4.98 -5.86 12.04
C TRP A 284 -5.47 -4.98 13.20
N GLU A 285 -5.95 -5.60 14.31
CA GLU A 285 -6.34 -4.89 15.53
C GLU A 285 -5.15 -4.21 16.19
N GLU A 286 -4.06 -4.96 16.41
CA GLU A 286 -2.81 -4.43 16.99
C GLU A 286 -2.23 -3.30 16.13
N ALA A 287 -2.25 -3.48 14.80
CA ALA A 287 -1.78 -2.48 13.86
C ALA A 287 -2.63 -1.20 13.91
N LEU A 288 -3.97 -1.34 14.03
CA LEU A 288 -4.88 -0.20 14.16
C LEU A 288 -4.67 0.56 15.47
N GLU A 289 -4.51 -0.15 16.58
CA GLU A 289 -4.22 0.45 17.88
C GLU A 289 -2.91 1.25 17.83
N ARG A 290 -1.84 0.67 17.30
CA ARG A 290 -0.56 1.35 17.11
C ARG A 290 -0.69 2.57 16.19
N CYS A 291 -1.41 2.44 15.07
CA CYS A 291 -1.65 3.53 14.12
C CYS A 291 -2.30 4.73 14.81
N LEU A 292 -3.35 4.49 15.58
CA LEU A 292 -4.06 5.55 16.27
C LEU A 292 -3.26 6.18 17.44
N HIS A 293 -2.30 5.46 18.02
CA HIS A 293 -1.39 5.98 19.06
C HIS A 293 -0.12 6.64 18.50
N ALA A 294 0.15 6.49 17.20
CA ALA A 294 1.30 7.13 16.58
C ALA A 294 1.15 8.67 16.60
N PRO A 295 2.21 9.43 16.93
CA PRO A 295 2.17 10.88 16.84
C PRO A 295 1.93 11.28 15.37
N SER A 296 1.00 12.22 15.14
CA SER A 296 0.78 12.75 13.80
C SER A 296 2.02 13.53 13.36
N GLN A 297 2.56 13.26 12.18
CA GLN A 297 3.77 13.95 11.65
C GLN A 297 3.59 15.48 11.51
N ARG A 298 2.38 16.00 11.67
CA ARG A 298 2.07 17.44 11.60
C ARG A 298 2.43 18.22 12.87
N GLU A 299 2.58 17.59 14.03
CA GLU A 299 2.92 18.28 15.28
C GLU A 299 4.43 18.62 15.41
N GLY A 300 5.29 17.98 14.62
CA GLY A 300 6.76 18.23 14.65
C GLY A 300 7.23 19.46 13.87
N GLN A 301 6.40 20.09 13.02
CA GLN A 301 6.82 21.24 12.22
C GLN A 301 6.36 22.61 12.77
N GLY A 302 5.65 22.63 13.88
CA GLY A 302 5.08 23.85 14.48
C GLY A 302 5.90 24.53 15.58
N GLN A 303 7.03 23.96 16.02
CA GLN A 303 7.79 24.53 17.17
C GLN A 303 9.18 25.11 16.86
N ALA A 304 9.53 25.32 15.60
CA ALA A 304 10.84 25.87 15.23
C ALA A 304 10.78 27.30 14.65
N SER A 305 9.89 28.19 15.16
CA SER A 305 9.94 29.61 14.81
C SER A 305 9.49 30.51 15.96
N GLY A 306 10.22 30.46 17.05
CA GLY A 306 10.14 31.38 18.16
C GLY A 306 11.52 31.92 18.53
N ALA A 307 12.17 32.64 17.61
CA ALA A 307 13.33 33.47 17.98
C ALA A 307 12.82 34.75 18.65
N PRO A 308 13.36 35.17 19.80
CA PRO A 308 13.02 36.44 20.45
C PRO A 308 13.62 37.61 19.66
N THR A 309 12.79 38.54 19.26
CA THR A 309 13.21 39.86 18.76
C THR A 309 13.87 40.62 19.90
N PRO A 310 15.08 41.18 19.73
CA PRO A 310 15.62 42.12 20.71
C PRO A 310 14.93 43.45 20.53
N GLY A 311 14.46 44.02 21.63
CA GLY A 311 13.87 45.33 21.69
C GLY A 311 14.85 46.48 21.46
N LEU A 312 14.39 47.54 20.85
CA LEU A 312 14.60 48.95 21.12
C LEU A 312 13.35 49.71 20.72
#